data_b19101439cf473464009107722123aac
#
_entry.id   b19101439cf473464009107722123aac
#
_cell.length_a   1.000
_cell.length_b   1.000
_cell.length_c   1.000
_cell.angle_alpha   90.00
_cell.angle_beta   90.00
_cell.angle_gamma   90.00
#
_symmetry.space_group_name_H-M   'P 1'
#
loop_
_entity.id
_entity.type
_entity.pdbx_description
1 polymer ?
#
loop_
_entity_poly.entity_id
_entity_poly.type
_entity_poly.pdbx_seq_one_letter_code
_entity_poly.pdbx_strand_id
1 'polypeptide(L)'
;MAMAACVLASSATAPAQTNAPTVPVTRAAVSISAPPLRKFRAVDADNHTILLNHPGLITLVLGTNEDSQDGARAAGKTMYPLQGRPDFQLIVVVDLRDSIATWVPSVVLAQMRSNLDREAIELKPYFLKNGNGSNPRKSSYVIPDFAGTICPQLGWIGSSDNLRGILFGADGREIERWDKIDDDMTGLQTAVRTAIQALIDADQAKAAAAAKTQGTKLLQPPAPHPPLIPPAPPPN
;
A
#
# COMPACT_ATOMS: atom_id res chain seq x y z
N MET A 1 28.28 -54.48 -5.23
CA MET A 1 29.48 -53.87 -5.87
C MET A 1 29.79 -52.58 -5.15
N ALA A 2 30.88 -52.57 -4.38
CA ALA A 2 31.34 -51.43 -3.62
C ALA A 2 32.25 -50.58 -4.52
N MET A 3 32.15 -49.25 -4.44
CA MET A 3 33.18 -48.36 -4.93
C MET A 3 33.44 -47.25 -3.92
N ALA A 4 34.73 -47.13 -3.65
CA ALA A 4 35.38 -46.46 -2.57
C ALA A 4 35.36 -44.94 -2.64
N ALA A 5 35.31 -44.31 -1.46
CA ALA A 5 35.53 -42.89 -1.24
C ALA A 5 37.03 -42.56 -1.36
N CYS A 6 37.35 -41.47 -2.07
CA CYS A 6 38.66 -40.85 -2.07
C CYS A 6 38.51 -39.46 -1.36
N VAL A 7 39.05 -39.39 -0.13
CA VAL A 7 39.18 -38.14 0.62
C VAL A 7 40.50 -37.50 0.28
N LEU A 8 40.51 -36.33 -0.34
CA LEU A 8 41.69 -35.48 -0.47
C LEU A 8 41.64 -34.35 0.52
N ALA A 9 42.51 -34.44 1.50
CA ALA A 9 42.76 -33.37 2.49
C ALA A 9 43.63 -32.29 1.87
N SER A 10 43.08 -31.09 1.67
CA SER A 10 43.86 -29.91 1.29
C SER A 10 44.17 -29.08 2.52
N SER A 11 45.45 -29.03 2.86
CA SER A 11 46.02 -28.19 3.92
C SER A 11 46.07 -26.74 3.43
N ALA A 12 45.23 -25.86 3.97
CA ALA A 12 45.26 -24.43 3.72
C ALA A 12 46.21 -23.74 4.71
N THR A 13 47.31 -23.21 4.21
CA THR A 13 48.27 -22.34 4.92
C THR A 13 47.61 -20.95 5.10
N ALA A 14 47.45 -20.51 6.34
CA ALA A 14 46.91 -19.19 6.64
C ALA A 14 47.93 -18.07 6.33
N PRO A 15 47.55 -16.97 5.66
CA PRO A 15 48.41 -15.82 5.49
C PRO A 15 48.44 -14.97 6.80
N ALA A 16 49.62 -14.47 7.12
CA ALA A 16 49.86 -13.58 8.27
C ALA A 16 49.06 -12.27 8.11
N GLN A 17 48.28 -11.92 9.14
CA GLN A 17 47.57 -10.63 9.21
C GLN A 17 48.56 -9.51 9.53
N THR A 18 48.78 -8.64 8.55
CA THR A 18 49.50 -7.36 8.74
C THR A 18 48.49 -6.35 9.31
N ASN A 19 48.66 -5.98 10.61
CA ASN A 19 47.88 -4.93 11.23
C ASN A 19 48.26 -3.57 10.65
N ALA A 20 47.45 -3.07 9.68
CA ALA A 20 47.50 -1.70 9.23
C ALA A 20 46.71 -0.80 10.20
N PRO A 21 47.19 0.41 10.53
CA PRO A 21 46.49 1.33 11.43
C PRO A 21 45.15 1.75 10.80
N THR A 22 44.06 1.43 11.51
CA THR A 22 42.71 1.83 11.12
C THR A 22 42.53 3.32 11.40
N VAL A 23 42.59 4.15 10.37
CA VAL A 23 42.17 5.54 10.44
C VAL A 23 40.65 5.56 10.55
N PRO A 24 40.04 6.22 11.55
CA PRO A 24 38.61 6.33 11.64
C PRO A 24 38.08 7.20 10.51
N VAL A 25 37.52 6.56 9.49
CA VAL A 25 36.77 7.27 8.44
C VAL A 25 35.42 7.67 9.03
N THR A 26 35.32 8.92 9.47
CA THR A 26 34.02 9.52 9.84
C THR A 26 33.17 9.60 8.56
N ARG A 27 32.38 8.58 8.33
CA ARG A 27 31.42 8.53 7.25
C ARG A 27 30.31 9.53 7.59
N ALA A 28 30.38 10.72 7.00
CA ALA A 28 29.26 11.66 7.03
C ALA A 28 28.03 10.90 6.47
N ALA A 29 26.98 10.76 7.31
CA ALA A 29 25.73 10.18 6.89
C ALA A 29 25.12 11.11 5.83
N VAL A 30 25.31 10.78 4.55
CA VAL A 30 24.61 11.42 3.46
C VAL A 30 23.15 11.02 3.63
N SER A 31 22.32 11.94 4.13
CA SER A 31 20.86 11.78 4.13
C SER A 31 20.40 11.73 2.67
N ILE A 32 20.32 10.53 2.11
CA ILE A 32 19.70 10.32 0.81
C ILE A 32 18.20 10.55 1.04
N SER A 33 17.74 11.75 0.68
CA SER A 33 16.29 12.02 0.64
C SER A 33 15.64 11.00 -0.28
N ALA A 34 14.62 10.28 0.24
CA ALA A 34 13.89 9.33 -0.57
C ALA A 34 13.33 10.05 -1.81
N PRO A 35 13.37 9.42 -3.00
CA PRO A 35 12.84 10.03 -4.21
C PRO A 35 11.37 10.42 -4.01
N PRO A 36 10.90 11.50 -4.66
CA PRO A 36 9.54 11.96 -4.53
C PRO A 36 8.55 10.86 -4.93
N LEU A 37 7.45 10.75 -4.19
CA LEU A 37 6.41 9.75 -4.46
C LEU A 37 5.76 10.03 -5.82
N ARG A 38 5.85 9.08 -6.74
CA ARG A 38 5.09 9.13 -8.00
C ARG A 38 3.61 8.91 -7.70
N LYS A 39 2.76 9.84 -8.13
CA LYS A 39 1.31 9.76 -7.97
C LYS A 39 0.67 9.20 -9.23
N PHE A 40 -0.05 8.10 -9.11
CA PHE A 40 -0.80 7.47 -10.20
C PHE A 40 -2.26 7.91 -10.12
N ARG A 41 -2.73 8.64 -11.12
CA ARG A 41 -4.12 9.12 -11.20
C ARG A 41 -4.82 8.50 -12.38
N ALA A 42 -6.10 8.17 -12.19
CA ALA A 42 -6.95 7.64 -13.25
C ALA A 42 -8.39 8.13 -13.08
N VAL A 43 -9.18 7.98 -14.12
CA VAL A 43 -10.62 8.28 -14.12
C VAL A 43 -11.36 6.96 -14.03
N ASP A 44 -12.26 6.85 -13.06
CA ASP A 44 -13.09 5.66 -12.87
C ASP A 44 -14.29 5.62 -13.81
N ALA A 45 -15.06 4.53 -13.76
CA ALA A 45 -16.25 4.34 -14.58
C ALA A 45 -17.35 5.38 -14.31
N ASP A 46 -17.33 6.08 -13.17
CA ASP A 46 -18.27 7.14 -12.80
C ASP A 46 -17.76 8.54 -13.13
N ASN A 47 -16.62 8.62 -13.85
CA ASN A 47 -15.96 9.87 -14.23
C ASN A 47 -15.36 10.66 -13.05
N HIS A 48 -14.98 9.97 -11.97
CA HIS A 48 -14.24 10.58 -10.87
C HIS A 48 -12.74 10.36 -11.05
N THR A 49 -11.93 11.39 -10.76
CA THR A 49 -10.48 11.23 -10.69
C THR A 49 -10.10 10.62 -9.35
N ILE A 50 -9.46 9.45 -9.39
CA ILE A 50 -8.98 8.74 -8.21
C ILE A 50 -7.46 8.62 -8.21
N LEU A 51 -6.88 8.49 -7.02
CA LEU A 51 -5.46 8.25 -6.81
C LEU A 51 -5.25 6.77 -6.49
N LEU A 52 -4.47 6.07 -7.34
CA LEU A 52 -4.26 4.62 -7.22
C LEU A 52 -3.33 4.22 -6.07
N ASN A 53 -2.52 5.14 -5.60
CA ASN A 53 -1.58 4.94 -4.50
C ASN A 53 -1.78 6.02 -3.43
N HIS A 54 -2.99 6.03 -2.83
CA HIS A 54 -3.41 7.05 -1.88
C HIS A 54 -2.62 6.96 -0.57
N PRO A 55 -1.89 8.01 -0.14
CA PRO A 55 -1.26 8.01 1.17
C PRO A 55 -2.30 7.89 2.29
N GLY A 56 -2.00 7.08 3.29
CA GLY A 56 -2.88 6.78 4.41
C GLY A 56 -3.71 5.50 4.23
N LEU A 57 -3.71 4.89 3.03
CA LEU A 57 -4.44 3.65 2.74
C LEU A 57 -3.48 2.56 2.25
N ILE A 58 -3.76 1.33 2.64
CA ILE A 58 -3.26 0.16 1.92
C ILE A 58 -4.14 0.00 0.68
N THR A 59 -3.55 0.14 -0.51
CA THR A 59 -4.31 0.07 -1.76
C THR A 59 -3.87 -1.13 -2.57
N LEU A 60 -4.80 -2.04 -2.85
CA LEU A 60 -4.62 -3.12 -3.81
C LEU A 60 -5.17 -2.67 -5.17
N VAL A 61 -4.33 -2.65 -6.18
CA VAL A 61 -4.71 -2.41 -7.58
C VAL A 61 -4.62 -3.73 -8.33
N LEU A 62 -5.73 -4.19 -8.88
CA LEU A 62 -5.80 -5.37 -9.76
C LEU A 62 -5.86 -4.89 -11.21
N GLY A 63 -5.05 -5.49 -12.08
CA GLY A 63 -5.06 -5.27 -13.52
C GLY A 63 -5.63 -6.48 -14.24
N THR A 64 -6.66 -6.28 -15.04
CA THR A 64 -7.36 -7.36 -15.77
C THR A 64 -7.70 -6.91 -17.19
N ASN A 65 -8.01 -7.87 -18.06
CA ASN A 65 -8.60 -7.69 -19.38
C ASN A 65 -9.85 -8.60 -19.50
N GLU A 66 -10.37 -8.82 -20.71
CA GLU A 66 -11.53 -9.71 -20.94
C GLU A 66 -11.24 -11.15 -20.51
N ASP A 67 -10.03 -11.67 -20.75
CA ASP A 67 -9.66 -13.07 -20.51
C ASP A 67 -9.44 -13.37 -19.03
N SER A 68 -8.95 -12.40 -18.27
CA SER A 68 -8.66 -12.54 -16.83
C SER A 68 -9.74 -11.98 -15.89
N GLN A 69 -10.88 -11.53 -16.43
CA GLN A 69 -11.94 -10.87 -15.61
C GLN A 69 -12.54 -11.77 -14.54
N ASP A 70 -12.65 -13.07 -14.78
CA ASP A 70 -13.17 -14.01 -13.77
C ASP A 70 -12.18 -14.20 -12.63
N GLY A 71 -10.87 -14.21 -12.90
CA GLY A 71 -9.82 -14.16 -11.91
C GLY A 71 -9.89 -12.88 -11.08
N ALA A 72 -10.09 -11.72 -11.72
CA ALA A 72 -10.23 -10.45 -11.02
C ALA A 72 -11.46 -10.43 -10.10
N ARG A 73 -12.57 -11.01 -10.55
CA ARG A 73 -13.77 -11.17 -9.71
C ARG A 73 -13.53 -12.10 -8.53
N ALA A 74 -12.84 -13.22 -8.74
CA ALA A 74 -12.46 -14.15 -7.68
C ALA A 74 -11.54 -13.44 -6.66
N ALA A 75 -10.49 -12.74 -7.11
CA ALA A 75 -9.60 -11.97 -6.26
C ALA A 75 -10.36 -10.88 -5.47
N GLY A 76 -11.26 -10.15 -6.12
CA GLY A 76 -12.14 -9.17 -5.46
C GLY A 76 -12.96 -9.79 -4.33
N LYS A 77 -13.57 -10.95 -4.56
CA LYS A 77 -14.36 -11.67 -3.53
C LYS A 77 -13.52 -12.13 -2.35
N THR A 78 -12.27 -12.53 -2.56
CA THR A 78 -11.37 -12.89 -1.44
C THR A 78 -11.04 -11.70 -0.56
N MET A 79 -11.13 -10.47 -1.09
CA MET A 79 -10.90 -9.21 -0.37
C MET A 79 -12.17 -8.66 0.31
N TYR A 80 -13.36 -9.24 0.09
CA TYR A 80 -14.62 -8.79 0.70
C TYR A 80 -14.55 -8.59 2.23
N PRO A 81 -13.91 -9.49 3.02
CA PRO A 81 -13.77 -9.29 4.46
C PRO A 81 -13.01 -8.03 4.88
N LEU A 82 -12.22 -7.45 3.97
CA LEU A 82 -11.43 -6.23 4.21
C LEU A 82 -12.13 -4.97 3.70
N GLN A 83 -13.16 -5.12 2.85
CA GLN A 83 -13.89 -3.99 2.30
C GLN A 83 -14.66 -3.22 3.38
N GLY A 84 -14.72 -1.90 3.22
CA GLY A 84 -15.32 -1.02 4.23
C GLY A 84 -14.40 -0.65 5.39
N ARG A 85 -13.20 -1.23 5.49
CA ARG A 85 -12.18 -0.75 6.44
C ARG A 85 -11.69 0.65 6.04
N PRO A 86 -11.43 1.55 6.99
CA PRO A 86 -10.97 2.92 6.70
C PRO A 86 -9.53 2.98 6.18
N ASP A 87 -8.76 1.90 6.36
CA ASP A 87 -7.34 1.77 6.03
C ASP A 87 -7.07 0.93 4.78
N PHE A 88 -8.11 0.45 4.09
CA PHE A 88 -7.99 -0.41 2.90
C PHE A 88 -8.84 0.05 1.72
N GLN A 89 -8.27 -0.04 0.53
CA GLN A 89 -8.95 0.25 -0.74
C GLN A 89 -8.60 -0.81 -1.80
N LEU A 90 -9.60 -1.25 -2.55
CA LEU A 90 -9.45 -2.10 -3.73
C LEU A 90 -9.83 -1.31 -4.97
N ILE A 91 -8.98 -1.36 -6.00
CA ILE A 91 -9.19 -0.72 -7.29
C ILE A 91 -8.97 -1.76 -8.39
N VAL A 92 -9.84 -1.82 -9.38
CA VAL A 92 -9.70 -2.69 -10.54
C VAL A 92 -9.44 -1.84 -11.78
N VAL A 93 -8.34 -2.08 -12.48
CA VAL A 93 -8.03 -1.48 -13.79
C VAL A 93 -8.32 -2.51 -14.86
N VAL A 94 -9.18 -2.16 -15.79
CA VAL A 94 -9.58 -3.03 -16.91
C VAL A 94 -8.89 -2.54 -18.18
N ASP A 95 -7.94 -3.31 -18.66
CA ASP A 95 -7.25 -3.04 -19.92
C ASP A 95 -8.18 -3.39 -21.11
N LEU A 96 -8.61 -2.37 -21.81
CA LEU A 96 -9.55 -2.48 -22.92
C LEU A 96 -8.93 -2.11 -24.27
N ARG A 97 -7.62 -1.90 -24.32
CA ARG A 97 -6.87 -1.44 -25.50
C ARG A 97 -7.15 -2.28 -26.74
N ASP A 98 -7.12 -3.61 -26.57
CA ASP A 98 -7.24 -4.59 -27.63
C ASP A 98 -8.67 -5.17 -27.74
N SER A 99 -9.61 -4.62 -26.95
CA SER A 99 -11.01 -5.05 -26.91
C SER A 99 -11.86 -4.32 -27.96
N ILE A 100 -12.85 -5.03 -28.50
CA ILE A 100 -13.93 -4.41 -29.27
C ILE A 100 -14.74 -3.38 -28.47
N ALA A 101 -14.62 -3.42 -27.13
CA ALA A 101 -15.21 -2.46 -26.20
C ALA A 101 -14.81 -1.00 -26.49
N THR A 102 -13.64 -0.77 -27.10
CA THR A 102 -13.18 0.56 -27.53
C THR A 102 -14.11 1.23 -28.54
N TRP A 103 -14.91 0.47 -29.26
CA TRP A 103 -15.85 0.97 -30.29
C TRP A 103 -17.18 1.44 -29.69
N VAL A 104 -17.52 0.97 -28.50
CA VAL A 104 -18.77 1.26 -27.80
C VAL A 104 -18.56 1.64 -26.31
N PRO A 105 -17.74 2.65 -26.01
CA PRO A 105 -17.33 2.95 -24.63
C PRO A 105 -18.49 3.22 -23.69
N SER A 106 -19.56 3.86 -24.18
CA SER A 106 -20.75 4.18 -23.37
C SER A 106 -21.50 2.93 -22.89
N VAL A 107 -21.57 1.89 -23.72
CA VAL A 107 -22.19 0.61 -23.36
C VAL A 107 -21.35 -0.10 -22.30
N VAL A 108 -20.03 -0.13 -22.50
CA VAL A 108 -19.10 -0.75 -21.56
C VAL A 108 -19.15 -0.05 -20.20
N LEU A 109 -19.12 1.28 -20.17
CA LEU A 109 -19.24 2.06 -18.94
C LEU A 109 -20.59 1.81 -18.24
N ALA A 110 -21.69 1.74 -18.98
CA ALA A 110 -22.99 1.41 -18.40
C ALA A 110 -22.99 0.00 -17.75
N GLN A 111 -22.37 -0.98 -18.42
CA GLN A 111 -22.24 -2.33 -17.91
C GLN A 111 -21.35 -2.38 -16.65
N MET A 112 -20.21 -1.67 -16.64
CA MET A 112 -19.32 -1.57 -15.48
C MET A 112 -20.06 -0.98 -14.27
N ARG A 113 -20.80 0.12 -14.46
CA ARG A 113 -21.62 0.73 -13.41
C ARG A 113 -22.66 -0.23 -12.85
N SER A 114 -23.38 -0.93 -13.74
CA SER A 114 -24.36 -1.95 -13.33
C SER A 114 -23.73 -3.09 -12.52
N ASN A 115 -22.52 -3.52 -12.90
CA ASN A 115 -21.76 -4.52 -12.15
C ASN A 115 -21.37 -4.00 -10.76
N LEU A 116 -20.88 -2.77 -10.66
CA LEU A 116 -20.54 -2.11 -9.39
C LEU A 116 -21.76 -1.94 -8.48
N ASP A 117 -22.94 -1.64 -9.05
CA ASP A 117 -24.18 -1.53 -8.28
C ASP A 117 -24.57 -2.89 -7.65
N ARG A 118 -24.42 -3.99 -8.40
CA ARG A 118 -24.66 -5.35 -7.89
C ARG A 118 -23.63 -5.73 -6.82
N GLU A 119 -22.35 -5.45 -7.06
CA GLU A 119 -21.29 -5.74 -6.12
C GLU A 119 -21.47 -4.96 -4.80
N ALA A 120 -21.93 -3.72 -4.86
CA ALA A 120 -22.23 -2.92 -3.69
C ALA A 120 -23.28 -3.56 -2.77
N ILE A 121 -24.24 -4.30 -3.33
CA ILE A 121 -25.22 -5.06 -2.54
C ILE A 121 -24.53 -6.21 -1.81
N GLU A 122 -23.65 -6.94 -2.49
CA GLU A 122 -22.89 -8.05 -1.91
C GLU A 122 -21.91 -7.57 -0.83
N LEU A 123 -21.33 -6.36 -0.98
CA LEU A 123 -20.37 -5.78 -0.06
C LEU A 123 -21.00 -5.21 1.23
N LYS A 124 -22.29 -4.89 1.21
CA LYS A 124 -22.97 -4.22 2.34
C LYS A 124 -22.79 -4.92 3.69
N PRO A 125 -22.87 -6.25 3.83
CA PRO A 125 -22.65 -6.93 5.10
C PRO A 125 -21.21 -6.75 5.64
N TYR A 126 -20.21 -6.72 4.76
CA TYR A 126 -18.81 -6.56 5.13
C TYR A 126 -18.53 -5.13 5.58
N PHE A 127 -19.11 -4.13 4.93
CA PHE A 127 -19.03 -2.73 5.35
C PHE A 127 -19.58 -2.54 6.77
N LEU A 128 -20.77 -3.08 7.04
CA LEU A 128 -21.37 -3.02 8.37
C LEU A 128 -20.50 -3.74 9.41
N LYS A 129 -19.97 -4.92 9.08
CA LYS A 129 -19.06 -5.68 9.96
C LYS A 129 -17.80 -4.90 10.31
N ASN A 130 -17.28 -4.10 9.38
CA ASN A 130 -16.10 -3.26 9.56
C ASN A 130 -16.43 -1.87 10.15
N GLY A 131 -17.64 -1.68 10.69
CA GLY A 131 -18.08 -0.43 11.32
C GLY A 131 -18.34 0.72 10.34
N ASN A 132 -18.44 0.42 9.04
CA ASN A 132 -18.68 1.41 8.01
C ASN A 132 -20.13 1.38 7.54
N GLY A 133 -20.91 2.37 7.95
CA GLY A 133 -22.32 2.53 7.53
C GLY A 133 -22.51 3.22 6.17
N SER A 134 -21.42 3.57 5.46
CA SER A 134 -21.52 4.23 4.16
C SER A 134 -22.02 3.31 3.06
N ASN A 135 -22.41 3.88 1.93
CA ASN A 135 -22.80 3.10 0.76
C ASN A 135 -21.54 2.50 0.11
N PRO A 136 -21.40 1.15 0.01
CA PRO A 136 -20.26 0.48 -0.61
C PRO A 136 -19.96 0.96 -2.03
N ARG A 137 -21.01 1.34 -2.78
CA ARG A 137 -20.89 1.83 -4.15
C ARG A 137 -19.94 3.03 -4.30
N LYS A 138 -19.85 3.87 -3.27
CA LYS A 138 -18.96 5.04 -3.27
C LYS A 138 -17.49 4.71 -3.03
N SER A 139 -17.20 3.48 -2.63
CA SER A 139 -15.84 3.00 -2.34
C SER A 139 -15.41 1.85 -3.27
N SER A 140 -16.20 1.57 -4.30
CA SER A 140 -15.91 0.54 -5.32
C SER A 140 -15.45 1.23 -6.60
N TYR A 141 -14.21 0.96 -7.02
CA TYR A 141 -13.58 1.67 -8.14
C TYR A 141 -13.19 0.70 -9.25
N VAL A 142 -13.67 0.98 -10.46
CA VAL A 142 -13.23 0.31 -11.69
C VAL A 142 -12.77 1.36 -12.68
N ILE A 143 -11.59 1.19 -13.22
CA ILE A 143 -10.95 2.09 -14.16
C ILE A 143 -10.91 1.42 -15.53
N PRO A 144 -11.66 1.92 -16.51
CA PRO A 144 -11.57 1.47 -17.89
C PRO A 144 -10.37 2.12 -18.59
N ASP A 145 -9.37 1.35 -18.96
CA ASP A 145 -8.22 1.84 -19.71
C ASP A 145 -8.40 1.61 -21.22
N PHE A 146 -9.33 2.37 -21.84
CA PHE A 146 -9.60 2.29 -23.28
C PHE A 146 -8.41 2.70 -24.14
N ALA A 147 -7.61 3.67 -23.67
CA ALA A 147 -6.49 4.21 -24.41
C ALA A 147 -5.16 3.48 -24.11
N GLY A 148 -5.14 2.55 -23.17
CA GLY A 148 -3.92 1.87 -22.75
C GLY A 148 -2.90 2.81 -22.11
N THR A 149 -3.36 3.84 -21.38
CA THR A 149 -2.49 4.84 -20.78
C THR A 149 -2.19 4.57 -19.30
N ILE A 150 -3.07 3.87 -18.61
CA ILE A 150 -2.95 3.59 -17.18
C ILE A 150 -2.06 2.39 -16.93
N CYS A 151 -2.27 1.29 -17.66
CA CYS A 151 -1.46 0.07 -17.50
C CYS A 151 0.05 0.33 -17.66
N PRO A 152 0.55 1.05 -18.69
CA PRO A 152 1.98 1.37 -18.79
C PRO A 152 2.49 2.28 -17.65
N GLN A 153 1.67 3.19 -17.13
CA GLN A 153 2.05 4.01 -15.98
C GLN A 153 2.29 3.15 -14.72
N LEU A 154 1.53 2.08 -14.58
CA LEU A 154 1.69 1.08 -13.53
C LEU A 154 2.83 0.09 -13.81
N GLY A 155 3.53 0.21 -14.96
CA GLY A 155 4.60 -0.70 -15.37
C GLY A 155 4.09 -1.98 -16.04
N TRP A 156 2.80 -2.08 -16.33
CA TRP A 156 2.20 -3.20 -17.06
C TRP A 156 2.29 -2.95 -18.56
N ILE A 157 3.41 -3.37 -19.14
CA ILE A 157 3.70 -3.19 -20.57
C ILE A 157 3.09 -4.37 -21.34
N GLY A 158 2.40 -4.07 -22.44
CA GLY A 158 1.69 -5.05 -23.26
C GLY A 158 0.40 -5.58 -22.64
N SER A 159 -0.43 -6.22 -23.48
CA SER A 159 -1.59 -6.97 -23.03
C SER A 159 -1.14 -8.27 -22.33
N SER A 160 -1.94 -8.76 -21.41
CA SER A 160 -1.67 -10.01 -20.70
C SER A 160 -2.97 -10.66 -20.27
N ASP A 161 -3.11 -11.93 -20.57
CA ASP A 161 -4.25 -12.75 -20.16
C ASP A 161 -4.19 -13.12 -18.66
N ASN A 162 -3.10 -12.71 -17.99
CA ASN A 162 -2.95 -12.94 -16.57
C ASN A 162 -3.58 -11.80 -15.75
N LEU A 163 -4.23 -12.15 -14.66
CA LEU A 163 -4.56 -11.21 -13.60
C LEU A 163 -3.25 -10.70 -12.96
N ARG A 164 -3.08 -9.39 -12.92
CA ARG A 164 -1.92 -8.70 -12.33
C ARG A 164 -2.32 -7.96 -11.07
N GLY A 165 -1.34 -7.64 -10.23
CA GLY A 165 -1.60 -6.90 -9.00
C GLY A 165 -0.45 -6.00 -8.58
N ILE A 166 -0.79 -4.92 -7.89
CA ILE A 166 0.16 -4.07 -7.17
C ILE A 166 -0.44 -3.74 -5.81
N LEU A 167 0.34 -3.94 -4.76
CA LEU A 167 0.00 -3.53 -3.42
C LEU A 167 0.79 -2.28 -3.05
N PHE A 168 0.09 -1.20 -2.76
CA PHE A 168 0.68 0.04 -2.24
C PHE A 168 0.49 0.13 -0.73
N GLY A 169 1.53 0.57 -0.05
CA GLY A 169 1.51 0.85 1.38
C GLY A 169 0.83 2.18 1.73
N ALA A 170 0.64 2.41 3.02
CA ALA A 170 0.07 3.66 3.53
C ALA A 170 0.97 4.89 3.26
N ASP A 171 2.21 4.71 2.88
CA ASP A 171 3.08 5.77 2.39
C ASP A 171 2.91 6.04 0.88
N GLY A 172 2.05 5.28 0.21
CA GLY A 172 1.79 5.33 -1.23
C GLY A 172 2.88 4.66 -2.09
N ARG A 173 3.87 3.99 -1.46
CA ARG A 173 4.92 3.25 -2.16
C ARG A 173 4.47 1.83 -2.45
N GLU A 174 5.00 1.26 -3.52
CA GLU A 174 4.78 -0.14 -3.86
C GLU A 174 5.45 -1.04 -2.81
N ILE A 175 4.67 -1.97 -2.24
CA ILE A 175 5.12 -3.01 -1.30
C ILE A 175 5.40 -4.28 -2.07
N GLU A 176 4.47 -4.67 -2.95
CA GLU A 176 4.54 -5.94 -3.68
C GLU A 176 3.87 -5.81 -5.04
N ARG A 177 4.33 -6.63 -5.99
CA ARG A 177 3.84 -6.68 -7.37
C ARG A 177 3.71 -8.11 -7.82
N TRP A 178 2.63 -8.38 -8.55
CA TRP A 178 2.37 -9.66 -9.22
C TRP A 178 2.14 -9.40 -10.70
N ASP A 179 2.97 -9.98 -11.56
CA ASP A 179 2.74 -10.02 -13.01
C ASP A 179 1.74 -11.12 -13.37
N LYS A 180 1.55 -12.08 -12.45
CA LYS A 180 0.52 -13.10 -12.46
C LYS A 180 0.09 -13.40 -11.03
N ILE A 181 -1.21 -13.31 -10.77
CA ILE A 181 -1.81 -13.76 -9.52
C ILE A 181 -2.30 -15.19 -9.74
N ASP A 182 -1.89 -16.10 -8.86
CA ASP A 182 -2.30 -17.50 -8.92
C ASP A 182 -3.76 -17.68 -8.49
N ASP A 183 -4.41 -18.73 -9.00
CA ASP A 183 -5.84 -18.99 -8.78
C ASP A 183 -6.23 -19.22 -7.32
N ASP A 184 -5.27 -19.67 -6.48
CA ASP A 184 -5.51 -19.91 -5.05
C ASP A 184 -5.55 -18.61 -4.22
N MET A 185 -5.08 -17.48 -4.78
CA MET A 185 -5.09 -16.15 -4.15
C MET A 185 -4.41 -16.07 -2.78
N THR A 186 -3.74 -17.12 -2.31
CA THR A 186 -3.19 -17.22 -0.94
C THR A 186 -2.08 -16.19 -0.72
N GLY A 187 -1.17 -16.04 -1.69
CA GLY A 187 -0.09 -15.05 -1.63
C GLY A 187 -0.65 -13.64 -1.54
N LEU A 188 -1.62 -13.30 -2.39
CA LEU A 188 -2.28 -12.00 -2.41
C LEU A 188 -2.96 -11.67 -1.08
N GLN A 189 -3.76 -12.61 -0.52
CA GLN A 189 -4.42 -12.42 0.77
C GLN A 189 -3.43 -12.20 1.90
N THR A 190 -2.36 -12.99 1.92
CA THR A 190 -1.32 -12.91 2.96
C THR A 190 -0.63 -11.56 2.92
N ALA A 191 -0.21 -11.11 1.76
CA ALA A 191 0.47 -9.81 1.59
C ALA A 191 -0.41 -8.64 2.04
N VAL A 192 -1.69 -8.61 1.59
CA VAL A 192 -2.63 -7.54 1.98
C VAL A 192 -2.86 -7.53 3.49
N ARG A 193 -3.08 -8.69 4.12
CA ARG A 193 -3.28 -8.78 5.58
C ARG A 193 -2.05 -8.34 6.35
N THR A 194 -0.85 -8.74 5.90
CA THR A 194 0.43 -8.34 6.50
C THR A 194 0.62 -6.83 6.42
N ALA A 195 0.33 -6.21 5.28
CA ALA A 195 0.44 -4.77 5.11
C ALA A 195 -0.52 -4.00 6.03
N ILE A 196 -1.77 -4.46 6.16
CA ILE A 196 -2.77 -3.87 7.06
C ILE A 196 -2.30 -4.00 8.53
N GLN A 197 -1.80 -5.17 8.93
CA GLN A 197 -1.31 -5.37 10.28
C GLN A 197 -0.13 -4.46 10.61
N ALA A 198 0.82 -4.33 9.69
CA ALA A 198 1.95 -3.42 9.85
C ALA A 198 1.51 -1.95 10.00
N LEU A 199 0.46 -1.52 9.31
CA LEU A 199 -0.10 -0.18 9.47
C LEU A 199 -0.71 0.01 10.86
N ILE A 200 -1.50 -0.97 11.35
CA ILE A 200 -2.09 -0.94 12.69
C ILE A 200 -1.01 -0.86 13.75
N ASP A 201 0.04 -1.68 13.64
CA ASP A 201 1.15 -1.70 14.61
C ASP A 201 1.90 -0.36 14.63
N ALA A 202 2.11 0.24 13.46
CA ALA A 202 2.75 1.56 13.35
C ALA A 202 1.91 2.68 14.01
N ASP A 203 0.58 2.66 13.84
CA ASP A 203 -0.30 3.65 14.45
C ASP A 203 -0.39 3.48 15.96
N GLN A 204 -0.41 2.24 16.47
CA GLN A 204 -0.33 1.96 17.91
C GLN A 204 0.99 2.44 18.51
N ALA A 205 2.12 2.22 17.83
CA ALA A 205 3.42 2.71 18.27
C ALA A 205 3.48 4.24 18.34
N LYS A 206 2.91 4.93 17.34
CA LYS A 206 2.79 6.41 17.33
C LYS A 206 1.93 6.91 18.49
N ALA A 207 0.79 6.28 18.75
CA ALA A 207 -0.09 6.64 19.86
C ALA A 207 0.60 6.46 21.23
N ALA A 208 1.31 5.34 21.42
CA ALA A 208 2.07 5.08 22.65
C ALA A 208 3.21 6.09 22.85
N ALA A 209 3.91 6.50 21.78
CA ALA A 209 4.95 7.52 21.84
C ALA A 209 4.37 8.90 22.21
N ALA A 210 3.24 9.27 21.64
CA ALA A 210 2.55 10.53 21.94
C ALA A 210 2.08 10.59 23.41
N ALA A 211 1.54 9.48 23.94
CA ALA A 211 1.11 9.38 25.35
C ALA A 211 2.29 9.56 26.32
N LYS A 212 3.46 8.98 26.03
CA LYS A 212 4.67 9.17 26.84
C LYS A 212 5.11 10.64 26.86
N THR A 213 5.06 11.32 25.73
CA THR A 213 5.48 12.73 25.63
C THR A 213 4.54 13.64 26.44
N GLN A 214 3.24 13.38 26.43
CA GLN A 214 2.26 14.14 27.22
C GLN A 214 2.43 13.89 28.73
N GLY A 215 2.67 12.65 29.15
CA GLY A 215 2.93 12.31 30.53
C GLY A 215 4.15 13.04 31.11
N THR A 216 5.21 13.19 30.32
CA THR A 216 6.43 13.93 30.74
C THR A 216 6.15 15.43 30.89
N LYS A 217 5.29 16.01 30.08
CA LYS A 217 4.95 17.45 30.14
C LYS A 217 4.11 17.81 31.38
N LEU A 218 3.28 16.88 31.84
CA LEU A 218 2.46 17.06 33.07
C LEU A 218 3.26 16.97 34.37
N LEU A 219 4.43 16.34 34.34
CA LEU A 219 5.33 16.20 35.49
C LEU A 219 6.31 17.36 35.65
N GLN A 220 6.31 18.32 34.74
CA GLN A 220 7.16 19.50 34.84
C GLN A 220 6.56 20.44 35.90
N PRO A 221 7.29 20.74 37.02
CA PRO A 221 6.76 21.64 38.02
C PRO A 221 6.48 23.01 37.42
N PRO A 222 5.44 23.70 37.89
CA PRO A 222 5.11 25.05 37.41
C PRO A 222 6.34 25.97 37.57
N ALA A 223 6.60 26.77 36.54
CA ALA A 223 7.69 27.72 36.59
C ALA A 223 7.57 28.59 37.83
N PRO A 224 8.65 28.88 38.55
CA PRO A 224 8.63 29.74 39.74
C PRO A 224 7.99 31.08 39.36
N HIS A 225 6.97 31.47 40.14
CA HIS A 225 6.32 32.78 39.94
C HIS A 225 7.36 33.88 40.01
N PRO A 226 7.35 34.86 39.11
CA PRO A 226 8.21 36.02 39.23
C PRO A 226 7.97 36.71 40.57
N PRO A 227 8.99 37.24 41.25
CA PRO A 227 8.85 37.89 42.53
C PRO A 227 7.84 39.07 42.39
N LEU A 228 6.87 39.13 43.32
CA LEU A 228 5.93 40.25 43.41
C LEU A 228 6.72 41.53 43.64
N ILE A 229 6.71 42.43 42.66
CA ILE A 229 7.28 43.75 42.79
C ILE A 229 6.41 44.53 43.80
N PRO A 230 6.93 45.03 44.93
CA PRO A 230 6.13 45.78 45.86
C PRO A 230 5.63 47.08 45.19
N PRO A 231 4.39 47.53 45.55
CA PRO A 231 3.83 48.75 45.00
C PRO A 231 4.75 49.96 45.33
N ALA A 232 4.92 50.82 44.34
CA ALA A 232 5.69 52.08 44.53
C ALA A 232 5.05 52.94 45.65
N PRO A 233 5.84 53.61 46.49
CA PRO A 233 5.34 54.53 47.50
C PRO A 233 4.56 55.69 46.85
N PRO A 234 3.54 56.20 47.53
CA PRO A 234 2.74 57.32 47.02
C PRO A 234 3.61 58.58 46.85
N PRO A 235 3.34 59.43 45.89
CA PRO A 235 4.03 60.70 45.73
C PRO A 235 3.72 61.65 46.89
N ASN A 236 4.76 62.29 47.41
CA ASN A 236 4.64 63.34 48.42
C ASN A 236 4.01 64.63 47.84
#